data_257fcbd4cc592561c00fc42595e10656
#
_entry.id   257fcbd4cc592561c00fc42595e10656
#
_cell.length_a   1.000
_cell.length_b   1.000
_cell.length_c   1.000
_cell.angle_alpha   90.00
_cell.angle_beta   90.00
_cell.angle_gamma   90.00
#
_symmetry.space_group_name_H-M   'P 1'
#
loop_
_entity.id
_entity.type
_entity.pdbx_description
1 polymer ?
#
loop_
_entity_poly.entity_id
_entity_poly.type
_entity_poly.pdbx_seq_one_letter_code
_entity_poly.pdbx_strand_id
1 'polypeptide(L)'
;DLNFSKIYLEKSINKLSKKNKIIVCATSVHKVIKIRRVINKIDFIFLNKAELLKLTNTSNIIIGVKKILKQNKKIKIITTNSKNNVIFGSNEFIKKIKPPLIKVVNENGAGDALAAMMIYLLNKKEEMNYILKTSVACGSYYASGKSLKSRSDFLKIKNLSKKVIIQ
;
A
#
# COMPACT_ATOMS: atom_id res chain seq x y z
N ASP A 1 11.04 3.47 -8.07
CA ASP A 1 12.05 3.12 -7.07
C ASP A 1 12.61 4.37 -6.39
N LEU A 2 12.69 4.38 -5.07
CA LEU A 2 13.22 5.49 -4.29
C LEU A 2 14.76 5.50 -4.20
N ASN A 3 15.45 4.65 -4.94
CA ASN A 3 16.91 4.63 -5.00
C ASN A 3 17.51 5.84 -5.75
N PHE A 4 16.75 6.47 -6.63
CA PHE A 4 17.18 7.68 -7.32
C PHE A 4 17.42 8.87 -6.36
N SER A 5 18.15 9.88 -6.84
CA SER A 5 18.35 11.11 -6.08
C SER A 5 17.01 11.82 -5.84
N LYS A 6 16.94 12.59 -4.76
CA LYS A 6 15.74 13.37 -4.43
C LYS A 6 15.34 14.32 -5.56
N ILE A 7 16.31 15.03 -6.15
CA ILE A 7 16.08 15.98 -7.24
C ILE A 7 15.51 15.27 -8.48
N TYR A 8 16.05 14.10 -8.83
CA TYR A 8 15.55 13.31 -9.95
C TYR A 8 14.11 12.83 -9.70
N LEU A 9 13.81 12.31 -8.51
CA LEU A 9 12.45 11.87 -8.15
C LEU A 9 11.44 13.02 -8.21
N GLU A 10 11.79 14.19 -7.64
CA GLU A 10 10.92 15.37 -7.67
C GLU A 10 10.66 15.84 -9.10
N LYS A 11 11.69 15.96 -9.94
CA LYS A 11 11.54 16.32 -11.36
C LYS A 11 10.70 15.31 -12.14
N SER A 12 10.97 14.02 -11.97
CA SER A 12 10.25 12.94 -12.67
C SER A 12 8.79 12.89 -12.27
N ILE A 13 8.47 12.94 -10.97
CA ILE A 13 7.09 12.94 -10.48
C ILE A 13 6.34 14.18 -10.98
N ASN A 14 6.93 15.37 -10.91
CA ASN A 14 6.31 16.60 -11.41
C ASN A 14 6.02 16.55 -12.92
N LYS A 15 6.91 15.93 -13.70
CA LYS A 15 6.71 15.76 -15.14
C LYS A 15 5.63 14.73 -15.46
N LEU A 16 5.72 13.56 -14.84
CA LEU A 16 4.85 12.42 -15.14
C LEU A 16 3.42 12.60 -14.61
N SER A 17 3.23 13.26 -13.46
CA SER A 17 1.92 13.49 -12.86
C SER A 17 0.96 14.33 -13.72
N LYS A 18 1.46 15.02 -14.73
CA LYS A 18 0.62 15.78 -15.67
C LYS A 18 -0.23 14.88 -16.57
N LYS A 19 0.23 13.67 -16.88
CA LYS A 19 -0.40 12.75 -17.85
C LYS A 19 -0.66 11.36 -17.30
N ASN A 20 -0.10 11.02 -16.12
CA ASN A 20 -0.14 9.66 -15.56
C ASN A 20 -0.57 9.68 -14.11
N LYS A 21 -1.17 8.58 -13.65
CA LYS A 21 -1.32 8.30 -12.22
C LYS A 21 0.03 7.92 -11.63
N ILE A 22 0.36 8.51 -10.50
CA ILE A 22 1.61 8.25 -9.78
C ILE A 22 1.34 7.32 -8.62
N ILE A 23 1.95 6.15 -8.71
CA ILE A 23 1.89 5.13 -7.64
C ILE A 23 3.29 4.99 -7.04
N VAL A 24 3.39 5.09 -5.73
CA VAL A 24 4.65 4.95 -5.00
C VAL A 24 4.56 3.76 -4.06
N CYS A 25 5.47 2.79 -4.23
CA CYS A 25 5.75 1.75 -3.25
C CYS A 25 7.03 2.15 -2.51
N ALA A 26 6.91 2.48 -1.23
CA ALA A 26 8.08 2.78 -0.41
C ALA A 26 8.80 1.48 -0.04
N THR A 27 10.12 1.50 -0.15
CA THR A 27 10.98 0.32 0.08
C THR A 27 12.02 0.57 1.16
N SER A 28 12.00 1.75 1.80
CA SER A 28 13.01 2.12 2.80
C SER A 28 12.56 3.30 3.64
N VAL A 29 12.68 3.14 4.95
CA VAL A 29 12.42 4.19 5.95
C VAL A 29 13.29 5.44 5.73
N HIS A 30 14.54 5.24 5.29
CA HIS A 30 15.46 6.35 5.02
C HIS A 30 15.15 7.08 3.71
N LYS A 31 14.69 6.35 2.70
CA LYS A 31 14.47 6.90 1.35
C LYS A 31 13.11 7.54 1.18
N VAL A 32 12.12 7.15 1.97
CA VAL A 32 10.74 7.63 1.84
C VAL A 32 10.61 9.16 2.01
N ILE A 33 11.50 9.78 2.78
CA ILE A 33 11.50 11.25 2.96
C ILE A 33 11.76 12.04 1.67
N LYS A 34 12.37 11.40 0.65
CA LYS A 34 12.67 12.05 -0.63
C LYS A 34 11.43 12.51 -1.38
N ILE A 35 10.27 11.86 -1.15
CA ILE A 35 9.00 12.20 -1.83
C ILE A 35 8.15 13.21 -1.06
N ARG A 36 8.59 13.69 0.10
CA ARG A 36 7.79 14.58 0.98
C ARG A 36 7.26 15.82 0.26
N ARG A 37 8.08 16.43 -0.60
CA ARG A 37 7.71 17.66 -1.32
C ARG A 37 6.75 17.45 -2.49
N VAL A 38 6.63 16.21 -2.98
CA VAL A 38 5.80 15.88 -4.15
C VAL A 38 4.59 15.00 -3.78
N ILE A 39 4.29 14.90 -2.50
CA ILE A 39 3.15 14.09 -2.00
C ILE A 39 1.81 14.52 -2.63
N ASN A 40 1.67 15.82 -2.94
CA ASN A 40 0.49 16.38 -3.60
C ASN A 40 0.32 15.96 -5.07
N LYS A 41 1.31 15.23 -5.64
CA LYS A 41 1.29 14.69 -7.01
C LYS A 41 1.13 13.17 -7.05
N ILE A 42 1.03 12.52 -5.90
CA ILE A 42 0.93 11.06 -5.78
C ILE A 42 -0.54 10.67 -5.66
N ASP A 43 -0.98 9.70 -6.46
CA ASP A 43 -2.35 9.18 -6.42
C ASP A 43 -2.51 8.01 -5.45
N PHE A 44 -1.50 7.13 -5.39
CA PHE A 44 -1.45 5.99 -4.46
C PHE A 44 -0.08 5.89 -3.81
N ILE A 45 -0.07 5.61 -2.51
CA ILE A 45 1.16 5.34 -1.77
C ILE A 45 1.01 4.08 -0.90
N PHE A 46 1.97 3.17 -1.05
CA PHE A 46 2.11 1.98 -0.23
C PHE A 46 3.29 2.15 0.71
N LEU A 47 3.03 1.99 2.00
CA LEU A 47 3.98 2.24 3.08
C LEU A 47 3.87 1.13 4.12
N ASN A 48 4.96 0.76 4.76
CA ASN A 48 4.85 0.12 6.06
C ASN A 48 4.71 1.17 7.17
N LYS A 49 4.39 0.72 8.39
CA LYS A 49 4.25 1.60 9.56
C LYS A 49 5.47 2.51 9.75
N ALA A 50 6.68 1.96 9.73
CA ALA A 50 7.91 2.72 9.99
C ALA A 50 8.14 3.80 8.92
N GLU A 51 7.88 3.50 7.66
CA GLU A 51 7.97 4.45 6.54
C GLU A 51 6.95 5.58 6.66
N LEU A 52 5.69 5.24 6.99
CA LEU A 52 4.66 6.26 7.22
C LEU A 52 5.04 7.21 8.34
N LEU A 53 5.44 6.67 9.50
CA LEU A 53 5.82 7.48 10.66
C LEU A 53 7.01 8.38 10.35
N LYS A 54 8.00 7.87 9.63
CA LYS A 54 9.17 8.66 9.18
C LYS A 54 8.80 9.74 8.18
N LEU A 55 7.98 9.42 7.19
CA LEU A 55 7.54 10.37 6.17
C LEU A 55 6.77 11.54 6.78
N THR A 56 5.90 11.23 7.73
CA THR A 56 4.99 12.21 8.34
C THR A 56 5.53 12.87 9.60
N ASN A 57 6.63 12.35 10.16
CA ASN A 57 7.16 12.75 11.47
C ASN A 57 6.05 12.69 12.55
N THR A 58 5.46 11.52 12.72
CA THR A 58 4.42 11.23 13.72
C THR A 58 4.72 9.92 14.41
N SER A 59 4.13 9.67 15.58
CA SER A 59 4.25 8.42 16.34
C SER A 59 3.03 7.48 16.17
N ASN A 60 1.97 7.95 15.53
CA ASN A 60 0.72 7.21 15.37
C ASN A 60 0.33 7.08 13.88
N ILE A 61 -0.07 5.87 13.48
CA ILE A 61 -0.44 5.55 12.09
C ILE A 61 -1.61 6.41 11.61
N ILE A 62 -2.67 6.52 12.41
CA ILE A 62 -3.88 7.27 12.00
C ILE A 62 -3.57 8.76 11.87
N ILE A 63 -2.77 9.31 12.79
CA ILE A 63 -2.31 10.70 12.70
C ILE A 63 -1.46 10.90 11.44
N GLY A 64 -0.56 9.96 11.14
CA GLY A 64 0.26 10.00 9.93
C GLY A 64 -0.58 9.98 8.65
N VAL A 65 -1.55 9.06 8.56
CA VAL A 65 -2.49 8.99 7.44
C VAL A 65 -3.25 10.31 7.28
N LYS A 66 -3.85 10.83 8.35
CA LYS A 66 -4.57 12.13 8.33
C LYS A 66 -3.67 13.27 7.87
N LYS A 67 -2.39 13.29 8.29
CA LYS A 67 -1.42 14.32 7.89
C LYS A 67 -1.15 14.31 6.39
N ILE A 68 -1.03 13.13 5.77
CA ILE A 68 -0.89 13.01 4.31
C ILE A 68 -2.19 13.43 3.60
N LEU A 69 -3.35 12.98 4.07
CA LEU A 69 -4.65 13.34 3.49
C LEU A 69 -4.91 14.85 3.55
N LYS A 70 -4.44 15.54 4.59
CA LYS A 70 -4.52 17.01 4.68
C LYS A 70 -3.69 17.70 3.59
N GLN A 71 -2.55 17.11 3.19
CA GLN A 71 -1.68 17.66 2.11
C GLN A 71 -2.20 17.31 0.71
N ASN A 72 -2.82 16.15 0.57
CA ASN A 72 -3.35 15.68 -0.70
C ASN A 72 -4.66 14.90 -0.48
N LYS A 73 -5.80 15.56 -0.75
CA LYS A 73 -7.13 14.96 -0.58
C LYS A 73 -7.44 13.85 -1.62
N LYS A 74 -6.71 13.79 -2.72
CA LYS A 74 -6.93 12.80 -3.79
C LYS A 74 -6.15 11.49 -3.58
N ILE A 75 -5.13 11.51 -2.73
CA ILE A 75 -4.26 10.36 -2.51
C ILE A 75 -5.02 9.21 -1.82
N LYS A 76 -4.69 7.99 -2.19
CA LYS A 76 -5.07 6.77 -1.46
C LYS A 76 -3.84 6.18 -0.81
N ILE A 77 -3.95 5.84 0.47
CA ILE A 77 -2.83 5.43 1.32
C ILE A 77 -3.08 4.02 1.80
N ILE A 78 -2.11 3.15 1.60
CA ILE A 78 -2.11 1.80 2.19
C ILE A 78 -0.92 1.70 3.13
N THR A 79 -1.19 1.40 4.40
CA THR A 79 -0.14 1.21 5.40
C THR A 79 -0.22 -0.17 5.99
N THR A 80 0.82 -0.97 5.77
CA THR A 80 0.97 -2.29 6.38
C THR A 80 1.60 -2.17 7.77
N ASN A 81 1.24 -3.09 8.68
CA ASN A 81 1.75 -3.13 10.05
C ASN A 81 1.99 -4.58 10.49
N SER A 82 2.86 -5.29 9.75
CA SER A 82 3.16 -6.71 9.95
C SER A 82 1.88 -7.54 10.09
N LYS A 83 1.73 -8.37 11.12
CA LYS A 83 0.54 -9.19 11.39
C LYS A 83 -0.70 -8.40 11.86
N ASN A 84 -0.54 -7.10 12.11
CA ASN A 84 -1.64 -6.25 12.57
C ASN A 84 -2.48 -5.72 11.39
N ASN A 85 -3.46 -4.86 11.72
CA ASN A 85 -4.34 -4.31 10.72
C ASN A 85 -3.58 -3.50 9.65
N VAL A 86 -3.92 -3.72 8.40
CA VAL A 86 -3.58 -2.81 7.30
C VAL A 86 -4.53 -1.62 7.37
N ILE A 87 -4.00 -0.41 7.21
CA ILE A 87 -4.80 0.82 7.19
C ILE A 87 -4.92 1.29 5.75
N PHE A 88 -6.16 1.45 5.30
CA PHE A 88 -6.48 2.16 4.07
C PHE A 88 -7.00 3.55 4.41
N GLY A 89 -6.41 4.59 3.81
CA GLY A 89 -6.83 5.97 3.97
C GLY A 89 -7.21 6.62 2.64
N SER A 90 -8.35 7.27 2.62
CA SER A 90 -8.82 8.17 1.56
C SER A 90 -9.41 9.42 2.19
N ASN A 91 -9.76 10.44 1.38
CA ASN A 91 -10.43 11.63 1.90
C ASN A 91 -11.81 11.33 2.49
N GLU A 92 -12.47 10.27 2.01
CA GLU A 92 -13.82 9.90 2.44
C GLU A 92 -13.83 9.11 3.75
N PHE A 93 -12.85 8.21 3.93
CA PHE A 93 -12.80 7.32 5.09
C PHE A 93 -11.40 6.76 5.34
N ILE A 94 -11.22 6.30 6.57
CA ILE A 94 -10.07 5.48 6.99
C ILE A 94 -10.63 4.13 7.46
N LYS A 95 -10.22 3.04 6.81
CA LYS A 95 -10.62 1.67 7.14
C LYS A 95 -9.46 0.92 7.78
N LYS A 96 -9.77 0.10 8.78
CA LYS A 96 -8.87 -0.89 9.34
C LYS A 96 -9.20 -2.25 8.72
N ILE A 97 -8.21 -2.90 8.16
CA ILE A 97 -8.38 -4.17 7.45
C ILE A 97 -7.58 -5.22 8.21
N LYS A 98 -8.30 -6.13 8.87
CA LYS A 98 -7.69 -7.24 9.60
C LYS A 98 -7.29 -8.34 8.62
N PRO A 99 -5.98 -8.68 8.52
CA PRO A 99 -5.54 -9.75 7.66
C PRO A 99 -6.03 -11.11 8.18
N PRO A 100 -6.09 -12.14 7.30
CA PRO A 100 -6.44 -13.49 7.73
C PRO A 100 -5.34 -14.08 8.62
N LEU A 101 -5.71 -14.93 9.54
CA LEU A 101 -4.75 -15.68 10.34
C LEU A 101 -4.01 -16.68 9.45
N ILE A 102 -2.69 -16.55 9.43
CA ILE A 102 -1.77 -17.43 8.68
C ILE A 102 -0.53 -17.74 9.54
N LYS A 103 0.13 -18.85 9.22
CA LYS A 103 1.50 -19.06 9.70
C LYS A 103 2.44 -18.24 8.80
N VAL A 104 3.10 -17.23 9.38
CA VAL A 104 4.10 -16.43 8.67
C VAL A 104 5.39 -17.20 8.54
N VAL A 105 5.92 -17.28 7.32
CA VAL A 105 7.19 -17.92 6.98
C VAL A 105 8.22 -16.87 6.61
N ASN A 106 7.82 -15.86 5.81
CA ASN A 106 8.70 -14.78 5.38
C ASN A 106 7.87 -13.55 5.03
N GLU A 107 8.14 -12.41 5.68
CA GLU A 107 7.44 -11.15 5.41
C GLU A 107 8.00 -10.37 4.21
N ASN A 108 9.20 -10.72 3.72
CA ASN A 108 9.83 -10.00 2.60
C ASN A 108 9.00 -10.16 1.32
N GLY A 109 8.72 -9.06 0.65
CA GLY A 109 7.91 -9.04 -0.57
C GLY A 109 6.39 -9.14 -0.36
N ALA A 110 5.90 -9.35 0.88
CA ALA A 110 4.46 -9.42 1.15
C ALA A 110 3.76 -8.07 0.86
N GLY A 111 4.43 -6.95 1.16
CA GLY A 111 3.96 -5.61 0.82
C GLY A 111 3.90 -5.37 -0.69
N ASP A 112 4.90 -5.85 -1.43
CA ASP A 112 4.94 -5.75 -2.90
C ASP A 112 3.85 -6.61 -3.54
N ALA A 113 3.62 -7.81 -3.03
CA ALA A 113 2.54 -8.70 -3.49
C ALA A 113 1.15 -8.07 -3.25
N LEU A 114 0.95 -7.43 -2.10
CA LEU A 114 -0.27 -6.67 -1.80
C LEU A 114 -0.44 -5.51 -2.80
N ALA A 115 0.61 -4.70 -3.01
CA ALA A 115 0.57 -3.56 -3.92
C ALA A 115 0.31 -3.99 -5.37
N ALA A 116 0.99 -5.03 -5.85
CA ALA A 116 0.82 -5.57 -7.20
C ALA A 116 -0.62 -6.06 -7.44
N MET A 117 -1.19 -6.83 -6.49
CA MET A 117 -2.58 -7.28 -6.58
C MET A 117 -3.56 -6.11 -6.59
N MET A 118 -3.33 -5.10 -5.75
CA MET A 118 -4.19 -3.91 -5.71
C MET A 118 -4.15 -3.15 -7.03
N ILE A 119 -2.98 -2.91 -7.60
CA ILE A 119 -2.82 -2.23 -8.88
C ILE A 119 -3.52 -3.01 -10.00
N TYR A 120 -3.35 -4.34 -10.02
CA TYR A 120 -4.01 -5.22 -10.98
C TYR A 120 -5.53 -5.11 -10.91
N LEU A 121 -6.12 -5.20 -9.71
CA LEU A 121 -7.57 -5.15 -9.52
C LEU A 121 -8.14 -3.75 -9.78
N LEU A 122 -7.40 -2.68 -9.45
CA LEU A 122 -7.76 -1.30 -9.80
C LEU A 122 -7.85 -1.11 -11.32
N ASN A 123 -6.92 -1.70 -12.08
CA ASN A 123 -6.97 -1.66 -13.54
C ASN A 123 -8.15 -2.47 -14.12
N LYS A 124 -8.61 -3.50 -13.40
CA LYS A 124 -9.82 -4.27 -13.74
C LYS A 124 -11.12 -3.55 -13.33
N LYS A 125 -11.02 -2.39 -12.66
CA LYS A 125 -12.15 -1.60 -12.16
C LYS A 125 -13.07 -2.37 -11.19
N GLU A 126 -12.49 -3.28 -10.42
CA GLU A 126 -13.20 -4.04 -9.40
C GLU A 126 -13.69 -3.13 -8.25
N GLU A 127 -14.64 -3.63 -7.48
CA GLU A 127 -15.19 -2.92 -6.31
C GLU A 127 -14.13 -2.78 -5.20
N MET A 128 -14.08 -1.60 -4.53
CA MET A 128 -13.01 -1.26 -3.60
C MET A 128 -12.88 -2.24 -2.43
N ASN A 129 -13.98 -2.72 -1.85
CA ASN A 129 -13.89 -3.67 -0.74
C ASN A 129 -13.32 -5.03 -1.21
N TYR A 130 -13.65 -5.45 -2.43
CA TYR A 130 -13.06 -6.65 -3.04
C TYR A 130 -11.57 -6.45 -3.30
N ILE A 131 -11.18 -5.28 -3.82
CA ILE A 131 -9.77 -4.91 -4.04
C ILE A 131 -9.00 -5.00 -2.71
N LEU A 132 -9.49 -4.34 -1.66
CA LEU A 132 -8.83 -4.29 -0.36
C LEU A 132 -8.69 -5.69 0.25
N LYS A 133 -9.76 -6.48 0.28
CA LYS A 133 -9.75 -7.85 0.82
C LYS A 133 -8.79 -8.75 0.07
N THR A 134 -8.86 -8.74 -1.27
CA THR A 134 -8.05 -9.63 -2.11
C THR A 134 -6.57 -9.24 -2.07
N SER A 135 -6.25 -7.95 -2.03
CA SER A 135 -4.87 -7.48 -1.95
C SER A 135 -4.23 -7.82 -0.61
N VAL A 136 -4.95 -7.63 0.51
CA VAL A 136 -4.46 -8.03 1.85
C VAL A 136 -4.28 -9.55 1.93
N ALA A 137 -5.21 -10.32 1.37
CA ALA A 137 -5.09 -11.78 1.29
C ALA A 137 -3.87 -12.21 0.45
N CYS A 138 -3.57 -11.50 -0.66
CA CYS A 138 -2.41 -11.77 -1.50
C CYS A 138 -1.10 -11.54 -0.72
N GLY A 139 -0.97 -10.42 -0.02
CA GLY A 139 0.18 -10.16 0.84
C GLY A 139 0.34 -11.23 1.93
N SER A 140 -0.77 -11.65 2.56
CA SER A 140 -0.76 -12.72 3.56
C SER A 140 -0.38 -14.07 2.94
N TYR A 141 -0.89 -14.40 1.76
CA TYR A 141 -0.53 -15.61 1.03
C TYR A 141 0.97 -15.66 0.75
N TYR A 142 1.56 -14.53 0.35
CA TYR A 142 2.99 -14.41 0.11
C TYR A 142 3.78 -14.55 1.41
N ALA A 143 3.35 -13.91 2.50
CA ALA A 143 3.97 -14.03 3.82
C ALA A 143 3.96 -15.48 4.37
N SER A 144 3.04 -16.33 3.91
CA SER A 144 3.02 -17.77 4.25
C SER A 144 4.01 -18.62 3.44
N GLY A 145 4.97 -17.99 2.73
CA GLY A 145 5.98 -18.67 1.92
C GLY A 145 5.48 -19.18 0.56
N LYS A 146 4.32 -18.71 0.11
CA LYS A 146 3.70 -19.08 -1.17
C LYS A 146 3.81 -17.94 -2.15
N SER A 147 3.69 -18.23 -3.45
CA SER A 147 3.71 -17.21 -4.50
C SER A 147 2.59 -17.45 -5.51
N LEU A 148 2.13 -16.36 -6.14
CA LEU A 148 1.13 -16.42 -7.20
C LEU A 148 1.82 -16.86 -8.51
N LYS A 149 1.70 -18.14 -8.87
CA LYS A 149 2.29 -18.72 -10.08
C LYS A 149 1.24 -19.24 -11.05
N SER A 150 0.03 -19.48 -10.58
CA SER A 150 -1.01 -20.17 -11.34
C SER A 150 -2.40 -19.62 -11.03
N ARG A 151 -3.37 -19.99 -11.87
CA ARG A 151 -4.80 -19.73 -11.60
C ARG A 151 -5.26 -20.38 -10.30
N SER A 152 -4.73 -21.54 -9.93
CA SER A 152 -5.08 -22.19 -8.66
C SER A 152 -4.63 -21.37 -7.45
N ASP A 153 -3.49 -20.71 -7.52
CA ASP A 153 -3.02 -19.84 -6.44
C ASP A 153 -3.92 -18.60 -6.31
N PHE A 154 -4.36 -18.03 -7.42
CA PHE A 154 -5.35 -16.94 -7.41
C PHE A 154 -6.65 -17.35 -6.74
N LEU A 155 -7.16 -18.58 -7.00
CA LEU A 155 -8.34 -19.12 -6.34
C LEU A 155 -8.13 -19.30 -4.81
N LYS A 156 -6.94 -19.74 -4.38
CA LYS A 156 -6.56 -19.82 -2.95
C LYS A 156 -6.56 -18.44 -2.31
N ILE A 157 -6.00 -17.42 -2.97
CA ILE A 157 -6.02 -16.03 -2.52
C ILE A 157 -7.47 -15.53 -2.42
N LYS A 158 -8.31 -15.79 -3.41
CA LYS A 158 -9.74 -15.44 -3.40
C LYS A 158 -10.48 -16.09 -2.22
N ASN A 159 -10.19 -17.35 -1.92
CA ASN A 159 -10.76 -18.02 -0.73
C ASN A 159 -10.23 -17.43 0.57
N LEU A 160 -8.94 -17.08 0.65
CA LEU A 160 -8.33 -16.44 1.79
C LEU A 160 -8.92 -15.04 2.03
N SER A 161 -9.28 -14.30 0.97
CA SER A 161 -9.87 -12.96 1.07
C SER A 161 -11.22 -12.93 1.79
N LYS A 162 -11.96 -14.04 1.80
CA LYS A 162 -13.21 -14.17 2.57
C LYS A 162 -12.99 -14.07 4.08
N LYS A 163 -11.77 -14.35 4.56
CA LYS A 163 -11.37 -14.26 5.98
C LYS A 163 -10.82 -12.89 6.36
N VAL A 164 -10.68 -11.97 5.41
CA VAL A 164 -10.25 -10.58 5.65
C VAL A 164 -11.46 -9.77 6.11
N ILE A 165 -11.30 -9.06 7.22
CA ILE A 165 -12.36 -8.24 7.83
C ILE A 165 -12.03 -6.76 7.62
N ILE A 166 -12.98 -5.99 7.09
CA ILE A 166 -12.89 -4.53 6.98
C ILE A 166 -13.75 -3.92 8.10
N GLN A 167 -13.14 -2.98 8.84
CA GLN A 167 -13.71 -2.23 9.96
C GLN A 167 -13.67 -0.73 9.68
#